data_986569059a3597105126e84e3e6902d9
#
_entry.id   986569059a3597105126e84e3e6902d9
#
_cell.length_a   1.000
_cell.length_b   1.000
_cell.length_c   1.000
_cell.angle_alpha   90.00
_cell.angle_beta   90.00
_cell.angle_gamma   90.00
#
_symmetry.space_group_name_H-M   'P 1'
#
loop_
_entity.id
_entity.type
_entity.pdbx_description
1 polymer ?
#
loop_
_entity_poly.entity_id
_entity_poly.type
_entity_poly.pdbx_seq_one_letter_code
_entity_poly.pdbx_strand_id
1 'polypeptide(L)'
;MRRPGTLLAAAVVAAALILTAAAPSGAITFGQPDGNRHPYAGALLADWVPDSPGPDVFCSGTLIAADVFLTAGHCTSFLEEEGISPVGVTFDPAYDENAASPDGILSGTVITHPDFGFSGPGGASDPHDMAVVLLDDPPGITPAQLPTEGLLDELAEDNSLRSATFTVVGYGTVREQKTGGPHGILPIDGVRRFTLQTFQSLEPAWLTLSQQPSTGDAGACFGDSGGPHFLGGETSDLLVSITVSGDAQCRAADKTYRIDTASAREFLGEFVNLP
;
A
#
# COMPACT_ATOMS: atom_id res chain seq x y z
N MET A 1 59.95 51.41 30.45
CA MET A 1 59.39 51.07 29.17
C MET A 1 58.82 49.66 29.26
N ARG A 2 57.49 49.52 29.38
CA ARG A 2 56.80 48.21 29.44
C ARG A 2 55.95 48.12 28.20
N ARG A 3 56.16 47.03 27.41
CA ARG A 3 55.32 46.69 26.22
C ARG A 3 54.04 46.01 26.64
N PRO A 4 52.91 46.29 26.05
CA PRO A 4 51.65 45.56 26.33
C PRO A 4 51.63 44.27 25.52
N GLY A 5 51.27 43.16 26.17
CA GLY A 5 51.06 41.87 25.57
C GLY A 5 49.68 41.83 24.91
N THR A 6 49.67 41.36 23.67
CA THR A 6 48.46 41.07 22.90
C THR A 6 47.91 39.70 23.30
N LEU A 7 46.70 39.67 23.84
CA LEU A 7 45.92 38.46 24.07
C LEU A 7 45.28 38.04 22.73
N LEU A 8 45.69 36.92 22.17
CA LEU A 8 44.97 36.22 21.10
C LEU A 8 43.77 35.50 21.70
N ALA A 9 42.57 35.94 21.36
CA ALA A 9 41.36 35.19 21.62
C ALA A 9 41.20 34.11 20.51
N ALA A 10 41.34 32.85 20.90
CA ALA A 10 41.03 31.72 20.02
C ALA A 10 39.52 31.48 20.03
N ALA A 11 38.84 31.84 18.95
CA ALA A 11 37.43 31.47 18.73
C ALA A 11 37.38 30.00 18.30
N VAL A 12 36.89 29.14 19.18
CA VAL A 12 36.56 27.75 18.84
C VAL A 12 35.18 27.75 18.15
N VAL A 13 35.17 27.59 16.83
CA VAL A 13 33.96 27.34 16.06
C VAL A 13 33.63 25.87 16.22
N ALA A 14 32.66 25.54 17.07
CA ALA A 14 32.08 24.23 17.17
C ALA A 14 31.14 24.03 15.96
N ALA A 15 31.61 23.37 14.90
CA ALA A 15 30.79 22.88 13.82
C ALA A 15 29.96 21.69 14.34
N ALA A 16 28.70 21.94 14.68
CA ALA A 16 27.73 20.86 14.93
C ALA A 16 27.47 20.14 13.59
N LEU A 17 28.12 19.00 13.38
CA LEU A 17 27.73 18.03 12.37
C LEU A 17 26.33 17.49 12.77
N ILE A 18 25.30 18.00 12.15
CA ILE A 18 24.00 17.35 12.16
C ILE A 18 24.18 16.11 11.27
N LEU A 19 24.43 14.96 11.88
CA LEU A 19 24.24 13.68 11.23
C LEU A 19 22.73 13.53 11.01
N THR A 20 22.26 13.86 9.81
CA THR A 20 20.99 13.37 9.34
C THR A 20 21.19 11.86 9.16
N ALA A 21 20.77 11.08 10.16
CA ALA A 21 20.61 9.65 9.97
C ALA A 21 19.60 9.51 8.82
N ALA A 22 20.06 9.00 7.67
CA ALA A 22 19.15 8.55 6.64
C ALA A 22 18.30 7.45 7.30
N ALA A 23 17.01 7.70 7.45
CA ALA A 23 16.09 6.65 7.88
C ALA A 23 16.22 5.49 6.89
N PRO A 24 16.29 4.24 7.37
CA PRO A 24 16.30 3.09 6.48
C PRO A 24 15.00 3.17 5.64
N SER A 25 15.16 3.17 4.32
CA SER A 25 14.05 3.07 3.39
C SER A 25 13.59 1.60 3.35
N GLY A 26 12.35 1.39 3.58
CA GLY A 26 11.76 0.08 3.77
C GLY A 26 10.53 -0.18 2.89
N ALA A 27 9.71 -1.23 3.14
CA ALA A 27 8.59 -1.76 2.31
C ALA A 27 7.83 -0.65 1.58
N ILE A 28 7.16 -0.91 0.47
CA ILE A 28 6.94 0.11 -0.55
C ILE A 28 8.30 0.62 -1.06
N THR A 29 8.61 0.43 -2.31
CA THR A 29 9.94 0.77 -2.85
C THR A 29 10.28 2.23 -2.56
N PHE A 30 11.39 2.48 -1.86
CA PHE A 30 11.83 3.81 -1.40
C PHE A 30 10.84 4.53 -0.46
N GLY A 31 9.87 3.78 0.11
CA GLY A 31 8.91 4.30 1.09
C GLY A 31 9.51 4.53 2.47
N GLN A 32 8.73 5.10 3.36
CA GLN A 32 9.09 5.33 4.76
C GLN A 32 8.10 4.60 5.69
N PRO A 33 8.53 4.20 6.89
CA PRO A 33 7.64 3.57 7.86
C PRO A 33 6.38 4.43 8.08
N ASP A 34 5.22 3.79 8.03
CA ASP A 34 3.93 4.46 8.20
C ASP A 34 3.71 4.89 9.65
N GLY A 35 4.25 4.13 10.59
CA GLY A 35 3.88 4.26 11.98
C GLY A 35 2.39 3.97 12.14
N ASN A 36 1.60 4.97 12.44
CA ASN A 36 0.15 4.84 12.54
C ASN A 36 -0.61 5.96 11.79
N ARG A 37 -0.05 6.43 10.65
CA ARG A 37 -0.71 7.45 9.81
C ARG A 37 -1.96 6.90 9.13
N HIS A 38 -1.89 5.65 8.66
CA HIS A 38 -2.97 4.98 7.96
C HIS A 38 -3.41 3.72 8.73
N PRO A 39 -4.05 3.87 9.90
CA PRO A 39 -4.39 2.74 10.78
C PRO A 39 -5.36 1.74 10.12
N TYR A 40 -6.11 2.18 9.13
CA TYR A 40 -7.04 1.38 8.33
C TYR A 40 -6.36 0.54 7.23
N ALA A 41 -5.08 0.78 6.92
CA ALA A 41 -4.33 -0.10 6.02
C ALA A 41 -3.83 -1.32 6.79
N GLY A 42 -4.07 -2.51 6.26
CA GLY A 42 -3.75 -3.78 6.90
C GLY A 42 -3.07 -4.77 5.96
N ALA A 43 -2.66 -5.91 6.50
CA ALA A 43 -2.14 -7.04 5.75
C ALA A 43 -3.09 -8.24 5.80
N LEU A 44 -3.26 -8.92 4.66
CA LEU A 44 -3.84 -10.25 4.58
C LEU A 44 -2.76 -11.26 4.89
N LEU A 45 -3.04 -12.16 5.85
CA LEU A 45 -2.11 -13.15 6.35
C LEU A 45 -2.51 -14.56 5.89
N ALA A 46 -1.51 -15.38 5.56
CA ALA A 46 -1.71 -16.78 5.21
C ALA A 46 -0.48 -17.61 5.60
N ASP A 47 -0.70 -18.90 5.90
CA ASP A 47 0.37 -19.88 6.12
C ASP A 47 0.84 -20.42 4.75
N TRP A 48 1.54 -19.59 3.98
CA TRP A 48 1.92 -19.93 2.60
C TRP A 48 3.41 -20.24 2.43
N VAL A 49 4.26 -19.80 3.35
CA VAL A 49 5.69 -20.14 3.36
C VAL A 49 5.90 -21.39 4.23
N PRO A 50 6.39 -22.51 3.65
CA PRO A 50 6.66 -23.71 4.43
C PRO A 50 7.64 -23.45 5.58
N ASP A 51 7.33 -24.01 6.76
CA ASP A 51 8.15 -23.91 7.97
C ASP A 51 8.27 -22.48 8.55
N SER A 52 7.45 -21.53 8.13
CA SER A 52 7.31 -20.23 8.79
C SER A 52 6.80 -20.43 10.24
N PRO A 53 7.30 -19.68 11.23
CA PRO A 53 6.87 -19.82 12.61
C PRO A 53 5.45 -19.30 12.90
N GLY A 54 4.91 -18.46 12.01
CA GLY A 54 3.57 -17.89 12.07
C GLY A 54 3.06 -17.52 10.70
N PRO A 55 1.83 -16.99 10.59
CA PRO A 55 1.28 -16.58 9.32
C PRO A 55 2.10 -15.49 8.67
N ASP A 56 2.35 -15.61 7.37
CA ASP A 56 3.12 -14.67 6.60
C ASP A 56 2.24 -13.55 6.05
N VAL A 57 2.81 -12.36 5.86
CA VAL A 57 2.17 -11.31 5.05
C VAL A 57 2.11 -11.80 3.60
N PHE A 58 0.90 -11.97 3.09
CA PHE A 58 0.65 -12.44 1.73
C PHE A 58 0.28 -11.27 0.79
N CYS A 59 -0.65 -10.43 1.22
CA CYS A 59 -1.12 -9.25 0.50
C CYS A 59 -1.42 -8.11 1.47
N SER A 60 -1.67 -6.93 0.93
CA SER A 60 -2.11 -5.75 1.68
C SER A 60 -3.60 -5.49 1.45
N GLY A 61 -4.19 -4.53 2.17
CA GLY A 61 -5.58 -4.14 1.99
C GLY A 61 -6.00 -2.98 2.89
N THR A 62 -7.30 -2.72 2.94
CA THR A 62 -7.86 -1.53 3.60
C THR A 62 -9.18 -1.83 4.29
N LEU A 63 -9.34 -1.41 5.53
CA LEU A 63 -10.64 -1.39 6.21
C LEU A 63 -11.52 -0.31 5.58
N ILE A 64 -12.65 -0.69 4.98
CA ILE A 64 -13.57 0.20 4.27
C ILE A 64 -14.94 0.35 4.96
N ALA A 65 -15.23 -0.51 5.93
CA ALA A 65 -16.35 -0.38 6.87
C ALA A 65 -15.90 -0.93 8.23
N ALA A 66 -16.79 -0.96 9.22
CA ALA A 66 -16.44 -1.35 10.58
C ALA A 66 -15.80 -2.74 10.67
N ASP A 67 -16.19 -3.65 9.77
CA ASP A 67 -15.84 -5.07 9.72
C ASP A 67 -15.55 -5.57 8.29
N VAL A 68 -15.38 -4.68 7.31
CA VAL A 68 -15.11 -5.02 5.91
C VAL A 68 -13.71 -4.58 5.52
N PHE A 69 -12.85 -5.54 5.22
CA PHE A 69 -11.50 -5.33 4.72
C PHE A 69 -11.45 -5.63 3.22
N LEU A 70 -11.07 -4.65 2.41
CA LEU A 70 -10.92 -4.75 0.95
C LEU A 70 -9.48 -5.15 0.61
N THR A 71 -9.33 -6.12 -0.30
CA THR A 71 -8.03 -6.55 -0.88
C THR A 71 -8.20 -6.92 -2.36
N ALA A 72 -7.17 -7.46 -3.01
CA ALA A 72 -7.23 -7.87 -4.40
C ALA A 72 -7.81 -9.28 -4.56
N GLY A 73 -8.57 -9.50 -5.64
CA GLY A 73 -9.17 -10.78 -5.98
C GLY A 73 -8.11 -11.85 -6.30
N HIS A 74 -7.02 -11.46 -6.98
CA HIS A 74 -5.94 -12.40 -7.28
C HIS A 74 -5.26 -12.95 -6.02
N CYS A 75 -5.23 -12.22 -4.91
CA CYS A 75 -4.68 -12.70 -3.65
C CYS A 75 -5.52 -13.86 -3.08
N THR A 76 -6.82 -13.67 -3.02
CA THR A 76 -7.73 -14.64 -2.42
C THR A 76 -7.97 -15.83 -3.33
N SER A 77 -8.07 -15.61 -4.65
CA SER A 77 -8.20 -16.68 -5.65
C SER A 77 -6.97 -17.59 -5.69
N PHE A 78 -5.76 -17.02 -5.61
CA PHE A 78 -4.54 -17.83 -5.55
C PHE A 78 -4.51 -18.73 -4.31
N LEU A 79 -4.83 -18.19 -3.13
CA LEU A 79 -4.87 -18.99 -1.90
C LEU A 79 -5.91 -20.13 -2.00
N GLU A 80 -7.07 -19.84 -2.58
CA GLU A 80 -8.12 -20.85 -2.80
C GLU A 80 -7.66 -21.95 -3.76
N GLU A 81 -7.01 -21.59 -4.88
CA GLU A 81 -6.47 -22.53 -5.86
C GLU A 81 -5.39 -23.46 -5.27
N GLU A 82 -4.55 -22.93 -4.38
CA GLU A 82 -3.51 -23.71 -3.67
C GLU A 82 -4.07 -24.45 -2.45
N GLY A 83 -5.34 -24.30 -2.13
CA GLY A 83 -5.99 -24.92 -0.96
C GLY A 83 -5.50 -24.36 0.38
N ILE A 84 -4.99 -23.13 0.36
CA ILE A 84 -4.54 -22.41 1.55
C ILE A 84 -5.67 -21.49 2.01
N SER A 85 -6.08 -21.65 3.27
CA SER A 85 -7.03 -20.70 3.86
C SER A 85 -6.29 -19.47 4.39
N PRO A 86 -6.75 -18.25 4.10
CA PRO A 86 -6.26 -17.06 4.78
C PRO A 86 -6.41 -17.23 6.29
N VAL A 87 -5.36 -16.89 7.05
CA VAL A 87 -5.39 -17.00 8.52
C VAL A 87 -6.15 -15.84 9.13
N GLY A 88 -6.04 -14.63 8.51
CA GLY A 88 -6.72 -13.44 8.98
C GLY A 88 -6.14 -12.15 8.43
N VAL A 89 -6.49 -11.06 9.10
CA VAL A 89 -6.04 -9.71 8.77
C VAL A 89 -5.36 -9.10 10.00
N THR A 90 -4.29 -8.35 9.79
CA THR A 90 -3.68 -7.51 10.83
C THR A 90 -3.62 -6.05 10.42
N PHE A 91 -3.75 -5.16 11.40
CA PHE A 91 -3.53 -3.72 11.26
C PHE A 91 -2.30 -3.24 12.03
N ASP A 92 -1.51 -4.17 12.58
CA ASP A 92 -0.27 -3.84 13.27
C ASP A 92 0.70 -3.18 12.27
N PRO A 93 1.18 -1.96 12.52
CA PRO A 93 2.13 -1.30 11.62
C PRO A 93 3.53 -1.93 11.61
N ALA A 94 3.78 -2.92 12.47
CA ALA A 94 5.05 -3.64 12.58
C ALA A 94 4.79 -5.12 12.98
N TYR A 95 4.06 -5.81 12.13
CA TYR A 95 3.72 -7.22 12.33
C TYR A 95 4.97 -8.09 12.34
N ASP A 96 5.12 -8.90 13.39
CA ASP A 96 6.22 -9.86 13.54
C ASP A 96 5.72 -11.29 13.37
N GLU A 97 5.93 -11.87 12.20
CA GLU A 97 5.60 -13.27 11.88
C GLU A 97 6.31 -14.29 12.77
N ASN A 98 7.43 -13.90 13.42
CA ASN A 98 8.20 -14.76 14.31
C ASN A 98 7.72 -14.70 15.77
N ALA A 99 6.75 -13.87 16.09
CA ALA A 99 6.18 -13.82 17.43
C ALA A 99 5.46 -15.13 17.74
N ALA A 100 5.73 -15.69 18.92
CA ALA A 100 5.16 -17.00 19.36
C ALA A 100 3.62 -16.99 19.48
N SER A 101 3.01 -15.83 19.51
CA SER A 101 1.58 -15.57 19.42
C SER A 101 1.43 -14.18 18.87
N PRO A 102 1.28 -14.00 17.56
CA PRO A 102 1.05 -12.69 17.01
C PRO A 102 -0.32 -12.20 17.47
N ASP A 103 -0.31 -11.23 18.40
CA ASP A 103 -1.53 -10.57 18.84
C ASP A 103 -2.08 -9.71 17.70
N GLY A 104 -3.41 -9.54 17.65
CA GLY A 104 -4.06 -8.63 16.71
C GLY A 104 -4.32 -9.21 15.32
N ILE A 105 -4.32 -10.54 15.17
CA ILE A 105 -4.86 -11.19 13.96
C ILE A 105 -6.38 -11.32 14.12
N LEU A 106 -7.10 -10.78 13.14
CA LEU A 106 -8.56 -10.82 13.07
C LEU A 106 -8.96 -11.85 12.03
N SER A 107 -9.73 -12.85 12.44
CA SER A 107 -10.33 -13.83 11.54
C SER A 107 -11.51 -13.23 10.78
N GLY A 108 -11.88 -13.87 9.67
CA GLY A 108 -13.01 -13.43 8.87
C GLY A 108 -13.28 -14.35 7.69
N THR A 109 -14.36 -14.03 6.96
CA THR A 109 -14.78 -14.78 5.78
C THR A 109 -14.37 -14.04 4.52
N VAL A 110 -13.61 -14.72 3.65
CA VAL A 110 -13.18 -14.18 2.36
C VAL A 110 -14.29 -14.31 1.32
N ILE A 111 -14.52 -13.24 0.55
CA ILE A 111 -15.42 -13.22 -0.60
C ILE A 111 -14.69 -12.57 -1.77
N THR A 112 -14.23 -13.40 -2.70
CA THR A 112 -13.63 -12.96 -3.97
C THR A 112 -14.75 -12.51 -4.92
N HIS A 113 -14.50 -11.47 -5.72
CA HIS A 113 -15.47 -11.03 -6.74
C HIS A 113 -15.85 -12.22 -7.64
N PRO A 114 -17.13 -12.51 -7.84
CA PRO A 114 -17.57 -13.72 -8.57
C PRO A 114 -17.11 -13.75 -10.04
N ASP A 115 -16.91 -12.58 -10.64
CA ASP A 115 -16.46 -12.43 -12.03
C ASP A 115 -14.94 -12.18 -12.12
N PHE A 116 -14.18 -12.36 -11.03
CA PHE A 116 -12.73 -12.21 -11.05
C PHE A 116 -12.09 -13.08 -12.14
N GLY A 117 -11.24 -12.47 -12.95
CA GLY A 117 -10.58 -13.16 -14.06
C GLY A 117 -11.47 -13.43 -15.27
N PHE A 118 -12.71 -12.93 -15.30
CA PHE A 118 -13.60 -13.09 -16.44
C PHE A 118 -13.00 -12.51 -17.73
N SER A 119 -12.91 -13.33 -18.79
CA SER A 119 -12.31 -13.01 -20.09
C SER A 119 -13.33 -13.03 -21.24
N GLY A 120 -14.60 -12.67 -20.98
CA GLY A 120 -15.64 -12.55 -21.99
C GLY A 120 -15.42 -11.35 -22.95
N PRO A 121 -16.32 -11.10 -23.92
CA PRO A 121 -16.25 -9.93 -24.79
C PRO A 121 -16.23 -8.62 -23.98
N GLY A 122 -15.07 -8.00 -23.88
CA GLY A 122 -14.79 -6.84 -23.00
C GLY A 122 -14.04 -7.19 -21.70
N GLY A 123 -13.90 -8.46 -21.33
CA GLY A 123 -13.37 -8.90 -20.05
C GLY A 123 -11.88 -8.63 -19.80
N ALA A 124 -11.07 -8.37 -20.83
CA ALA A 124 -9.68 -7.96 -20.65
C ALA A 124 -9.53 -6.52 -20.14
N SER A 125 -10.58 -5.69 -20.21
CA SER A 125 -10.57 -4.29 -19.77
C SER A 125 -10.97 -4.11 -18.30
N ASP A 126 -11.74 -5.05 -17.74
CA ASP A 126 -12.16 -5.08 -16.34
C ASP A 126 -12.02 -6.50 -15.77
N PRO A 127 -10.94 -6.81 -15.04
CA PRO A 127 -10.70 -8.14 -14.47
C PRO A 127 -11.48 -8.40 -13.18
N HIS A 128 -12.21 -7.43 -12.64
CA HIS A 128 -12.90 -7.51 -11.34
C HIS A 128 -11.94 -7.95 -10.20
N ASP A 129 -10.72 -7.42 -10.22
CA ASP A 129 -9.65 -7.85 -9.30
C ASP A 129 -9.81 -7.25 -7.91
N MET A 130 -10.82 -7.70 -7.22
CA MET A 130 -11.11 -7.31 -5.83
C MET A 130 -11.76 -8.44 -5.04
N ALA A 131 -11.54 -8.39 -3.74
CA ALA A 131 -12.14 -9.29 -2.76
C ALA A 131 -12.35 -8.54 -1.45
N VAL A 132 -13.28 -9.01 -0.63
CA VAL A 132 -13.45 -8.53 0.74
C VAL A 132 -13.23 -9.66 1.74
N VAL A 133 -12.76 -9.28 2.93
CA VAL A 133 -12.78 -10.15 4.12
C VAL A 133 -13.77 -9.54 5.10
N LEU A 134 -14.84 -10.27 5.38
CA LEU A 134 -15.79 -9.91 6.44
C LEU A 134 -15.21 -10.37 7.76
N LEU A 135 -14.74 -9.41 8.57
CA LEU A 135 -14.09 -9.69 9.84
C LEU A 135 -15.13 -10.16 10.87
N ASP A 136 -14.79 -11.19 11.64
CA ASP A 136 -15.65 -11.72 12.68
C ASP A 136 -15.85 -10.72 13.83
N ASP A 137 -14.82 -9.93 14.12
CA ASP A 137 -14.83 -8.88 15.13
C ASP A 137 -14.32 -7.55 14.53
N PRO A 138 -15.05 -6.42 14.71
CA PRO A 138 -14.59 -5.11 14.27
C PRO A 138 -13.31 -4.67 15.01
N PRO A 139 -12.27 -4.20 14.30
CA PRO A 139 -11.01 -3.77 14.93
C PRO A 139 -11.11 -2.49 15.77
N GLY A 140 -12.24 -1.78 15.72
CA GLY A 140 -12.40 -0.50 16.39
C GLY A 140 -11.61 0.65 15.74
N ILE A 141 -11.18 0.47 14.50
CA ILE A 141 -10.47 1.46 13.69
C ILE A 141 -11.49 2.22 12.84
N THR A 142 -11.30 3.53 12.69
CA THR A 142 -12.10 4.32 11.73
C THR A 142 -11.74 3.90 10.31
N PRO A 143 -12.69 3.44 9.47
CA PRO A 143 -12.42 3.01 8.11
C PRO A 143 -11.94 4.16 7.21
N ALA A 144 -11.29 3.81 6.10
CA ALA A 144 -11.00 4.73 5.02
C ALA A 144 -12.30 5.23 4.34
N GLN A 145 -12.23 6.40 3.72
CA GLN A 145 -13.34 6.97 2.95
C GLN A 145 -13.37 6.35 1.55
N LEU A 146 -14.58 6.04 1.07
CA LEU A 146 -14.79 5.57 -0.29
C LEU A 146 -15.12 6.73 -1.24
N PRO A 147 -14.77 6.62 -2.54
CA PRO A 147 -15.02 7.67 -3.52
C PRO A 147 -16.48 7.66 -3.98
N THR A 148 -16.96 8.80 -4.46
CA THR A 148 -18.18 8.85 -5.29
C THR A 148 -17.94 8.14 -6.63
N GLU A 149 -19.04 7.70 -7.27
CA GLU A 149 -18.94 7.11 -8.61
C GLU A 149 -18.37 8.10 -9.62
N GLY A 150 -17.37 7.64 -10.41
CA GLY A 150 -16.75 8.44 -11.46
C GLY A 150 -15.82 9.56 -11.00
N LEU A 151 -15.45 9.61 -9.72
CA LEU A 151 -14.58 10.67 -9.18
C LEU A 151 -13.31 10.89 -10.00
N LEU A 152 -12.63 9.82 -10.41
CA LEU A 152 -11.39 9.94 -11.19
C LEU A 152 -11.66 10.45 -12.62
N ASP A 153 -12.81 10.14 -13.20
CA ASP A 153 -13.21 10.66 -14.52
C ASP A 153 -13.52 12.18 -14.44
N GLU A 154 -14.22 12.62 -13.39
CA GLU A 154 -14.46 14.04 -13.14
C GLU A 154 -13.14 14.83 -13.00
N LEU A 155 -12.19 14.31 -12.23
CA LEU A 155 -10.87 14.90 -12.07
C LEU A 155 -10.02 14.86 -13.36
N ALA A 156 -10.25 13.89 -14.24
CA ALA A 156 -9.60 13.84 -15.54
C ALA A 156 -10.19 14.88 -16.51
N GLU A 157 -11.51 15.08 -16.50
CA GLU A 157 -12.21 16.05 -17.34
C GLU A 157 -11.79 17.51 -17.04
N ASP A 158 -11.62 17.86 -15.78
CA ASP A 158 -11.16 19.18 -15.36
C ASP A 158 -9.62 19.35 -15.35
N ASN A 159 -8.87 18.29 -15.71
CA ASN A 159 -7.41 18.18 -15.71
C ASN A 159 -6.74 18.25 -14.33
N SER A 160 -7.45 18.23 -13.23
CA SER A 160 -6.87 18.24 -11.89
C SER A 160 -6.13 16.93 -11.56
N LEU A 161 -6.57 15.81 -12.14
CA LEU A 161 -5.94 14.50 -11.96
C LEU A 161 -4.45 14.49 -12.36
N ARG A 162 -4.04 15.28 -13.36
CA ARG A 162 -2.64 15.36 -13.81
C ARG A 162 -1.68 15.91 -12.77
N SER A 163 -2.16 16.70 -11.84
CA SER A 163 -1.40 17.28 -10.75
C SER A 163 -1.72 16.63 -9.40
N ALA A 164 -2.58 15.63 -9.39
CA ALA A 164 -2.94 14.91 -8.18
C ALA A 164 -1.75 14.10 -7.65
N THR A 165 -1.67 14.03 -6.35
CA THR A 165 -0.74 13.16 -5.62
C THR A 165 -1.55 12.00 -5.03
N PHE A 166 -0.95 10.84 -5.00
CA PHE A 166 -1.54 9.64 -4.42
C PHE A 166 -0.63 9.09 -3.33
N THR A 167 -1.21 8.64 -2.24
CA THR A 167 -0.47 7.96 -1.19
C THR A 167 -0.73 6.47 -1.28
N VAL A 168 0.33 5.68 -1.54
CA VAL A 168 0.28 4.22 -1.50
C VAL A 168 0.78 3.73 -0.16
N VAL A 169 0.09 2.72 0.40
CA VAL A 169 0.43 2.10 1.69
C VAL A 169 0.40 0.59 1.56
N GLY A 170 1.36 -0.10 2.18
CA GLY A 170 1.38 -1.56 2.17
C GLY A 170 2.46 -2.19 3.02
N TYR A 171 2.54 -3.52 2.95
CA TYR A 171 3.46 -4.36 3.72
C TYR A 171 4.38 -5.18 2.83
N GLY A 172 4.41 -4.89 1.53
CA GLY A 172 5.13 -5.67 0.54
C GLY A 172 6.64 -5.63 0.66
N THR A 173 7.29 -6.15 -0.37
CA THR A 173 8.76 -6.21 -0.45
C THR A 173 9.38 -4.82 -0.58
N VAL A 174 10.59 -4.70 -0.13
CA VAL A 174 11.34 -3.47 0.01
C VAL A 174 12.36 -3.28 -1.10
N ARG A 175 12.57 -2.03 -1.52
CA ARG A 175 13.72 -1.67 -2.34
C ARG A 175 14.37 -0.39 -1.79
N GLU A 176 15.62 -0.49 -1.38
CA GLU A 176 16.38 0.64 -0.84
C GLU A 176 17.34 1.26 -1.87
N GLN A 177 17.72 0.49 -2.89
CA GLN A 177 18.73 0.93 -3.86
C GLN A 177 18.11 1.19 -5.24
N LYS A 178 18.47 2.34 -5.83
CA LYS A 178 18.06 2.71 -7.19
C LYS A 178 18.69 1.83 -8.30
N THR A 179 19.68 1.02 -7.94
CA THR A 179 20.43 0.13 -8.84
C THR A 179 20.27 -1.32 -8.41
N GLY A 180 20.71 -2.28 -9.23
CA GLY A 180 20.75 -3.70 -8.84
C GLY A 180 19.66 -4.58 -9.45
N GLY A 181 18.79 -4.05 -10.32
CA GLY A 181 17.74 -4.82 -10.97
C GLY A 181 16.87 -5.58 -9.96
N PRO A 182 16.40 -6.81 -10.27
CA PRO A 182 15.60 -7.61 -9.34
C PRO A 182 16.32 -7.97 -8.04
N HIS A 183 17.65 -8.04 -8.05
CA HIS A 183 18.47 -8.35 -6.86
C HIS A 183 18.46 -7.23 -5.79
N GLY A 184 17.87 -6.07 -6.08
CA GLY A 184 17.73 -4.99 -5.10
C GLY A 184 16.42 -5.04 -4.32
N ILE A 185 15.55 -6.03 -4.57
CA ILE A 185 14.31 -6.25 -3.82
C ILE A 185 14.67 -7.07 -2.57
N LEU A 186 14.28 -6.56 -1.41
CA LEU A 186 14.47 -7.21 -0.11
C LEU A 186 13.18 -7.94 0.30
N PRO A 187 13.26 -8.97 1.14
CA PRO A 187 12.09 -9.67 1.66
C PRO A 187 11.10 -8.75 2.37
N ILE A 188 9.86 -9.21 2.51
CA ILE A 188 8.87 -8.62 3.40
C ILE A 188 9.41 -8.68 4.83
N ASP A 189 9.24 -7.61 5.58
CA ASP A 189 9.70 -7.49 6.97
C ASP A 189 8.57 -7.16 7.95
N GLY A 190 7.32 -7.26 7.50
CA GLY A 190 6.11 -7.00 8.30
C GLY A 190 5.85 -5.54 8.64
N VAL A 191 6.72 -4.61 8.23
CA VAL A 191 6.54 -3.19 8.56
C VAL A 191 5.68 -2.49 7.52
N ARG A 192 4.55 -1.91 7.93
CA ARG A 192 3.72 -1.06 7.09
C ARG A 192 4.46 0.23 6.71
N ARG A 193 4.41 0.57 5.42
CA ARG A 193 5.09 1.75 4.87
C ARG A 193 4.19 2.47 3.88
N PHE A 194 4.57 3.72 3.59
CA PHE A 194 3.88 4.53 2.60
C PHE A 194 4.87 5.35 1.77
N THR A 195 4.40 5.81 0.62
CA THR A 195 5.07 6.81 -0.20
C THR A 195 4.07 7.59 -1.04
N LEU A 196 4.56 8.61 -1.73
CA LEU A 196 3.76 9.39 -2.66
C LEU A 196 4.06 8.98 -4.10
N GLN A 197 3.02 8.99 -4.92
CA GLN A 197 3.06 8.72 -6.35
C GLN A 197 2.38 9.83 -7.14
N THR A 198 2.75 9.96 -8.40
CA THR A 198 2.13 10.89 -9.34
C THR A 198 1.32 10.17 -10.40
N PHE A 199 0.33 10.86 -10.96
CA PHE A 199 -0.53 10.34 -12.02
C PHE A 199 0.25 10.03 -13.29
N GLN A 200 -0.07 8.89 -13.93
CA GLN A 200 0.47 8.52 -15.24
C GLN A 200 -0.63 8.35 -16.29
N SER A 201 -1.64 7.51 -16.06
CA SER A 201 -2.78 7.33 -16.97
C SER A 201 -4.03 6.86 -16.25
N LEU A 202 -5.19 7.13 -16.86
CA LEU A 202 -6.51 6.64 -16.45
C LEU A 202 -7.13 5.88 -17.62
N GLU A 203 -7.59 4.67 -17.34
CA GLU A 203 -8.33 3.79 -18.24
C GLU A 203 -9.66 3.40 -17.57
N PRO A 204 -10.63 2.76 -18.26
CA PRO A 204 -11.94 2.48 -17.66
C PRO A 204 -11.90 1.77 -16.31
N ALA A 205 -11.09 0.73 -16.14
CA ALA A 205 -10.94 -0.01 -14.88
C ALA A 205 -9.61 0.27 -14.16
N TRP A 206 -8.72 1.08 -14.74
CA TRP A 206 -7.35 1.19 -14.27
C TRP A 206 -6.90 2.62 -14.01
N LEU A 207 -6.26 2.82 -12.89
CA LEU A 207 -5.42 3.98 -12.61
C LEU A 207 -3.97 3.51 -12.62
N THR A 208 -3.13 4.12 -13.47
CA THR A 208 -1.69 3.86 -13.47
C THR A 208 -0.96 5.04 -12.85
N LEU A 209 -0.11 4.74 -11.88
CA LEU A 209 0.69 5.71 -11.15
C LEU A 209 2.17 5.50 -11.42
N SER A 210 2.94 6.58 -11.36
CA SER A 210 4.39 6.54 -11.52
C SER A 210 5.05 6.08 -10.22
N GLN A 211 6.01 5.17 -10.35
CA GLN A 211 6.92 4.81 -9.27
C GLN A 211 8.39 4.97 -9.67
N GLN A 212 8.66 5.94 -10.54
CA GLN A 212 10.01 6.21 -11.04
C GLN A 212 10.87 6.97 -10.03
N PRO A 213 11.95 6.35 -9.48
CA PRO A 213 12.82 7.05 -8.52
C PRO A 213 13.57 8.24 -9.12
N SER A 214 13.72 8.29 -10.45
CA SER A 214 14.38 9.41 -11.14
C SER A 214 13.55 10.69 -11.14
N THR A 215 12.23 10.59 -11.02
CA THR A 215 11.29 11.70 -10.90
C THR A 215 10.93 12.02 -9.44
N GLY A 216 11.44 11.22 -8.50
CA GLY A 216 11.13 11.36 -7.07
C GLY A 216 9.97 10.48 -6.61
N ASP A 217 9.38 9.70 -7.52
CA ASP A 217 8.32 8.76 -7.19
C ASP A 217 8.88 7.45 -6.61
N ALA A 218 8.04 6.73 -5.94
CA ALA A 218 8.25 5.42 -5.37
C ALA A 218 6.92 4.65 -5.40
N GLY A 219 6.86 3.38 -4.99
CA GLY A 219 5.57 2.71 -5.11
C GLY A 219 5.53 1.25 -4.68
N ALA A 220 4.44 0.60 -5.04
CA ALA A 220 4.12 -0.76 -4.65
C ALA A 220 5.06 -1.81 -5.27
N CYS A 221 5.18 -2.96 -4.59
CA CYS A 221 5.94 -4.11 -5.03
C CYS A 221 5.22 -5.41 -4.62
N PHE A 222 5.89 -6.56 -4.68
CA PHE A 222 5.30 -7.84 -4.31
C PHE A 222 4.85 -7.85 -2.84
N GLY A 223 3.61 -8.24 -2.59
CA GLY A 223 2.98 -8.22 -1.27
C GLY A 223 2.18 -6.93 -0.96
N ASP A 224 2.32 -5.87 -1.79
CA ASP A 224 1.47 -4.68 -1.69
C ASP A 224 0.13 -4.86 -2.43
N SER A 225 -0.06 -5.97 -3.16
CA SER A 225 -1.32 -6.33 -3.83
C SER A 225 -2.53 -6.14 -2.92
N GLY A 226 -3.59 -5.50 -3.42
CA GLY A 226 -4.79 -5.13 -2.65
C GLY A 226 -4.60 -3.91 -1.74
N GLY A 227 -3.37 -3.43 -1.54
CA GLY A 227 -3.08 -2.25 -0.74
C GLY A 227 -3.65 -0.96 -1.34
N PRO A 228 -3.95 0.03 -0.48
CA PRO A 228 -4.65 1.24 -0.86
C PRO A 228 -3.80 2.25 -1.63
N HIS A 229 -4.48 2.97 -2.53
CA HIS A 229 -4.05 4.23 -3.07
C HIS A 229 -5.05 5.32 -2.68
N PHE A 230 -4.61 6.22 -1.82
CA PHE A 230 -5.43 7.34 -1.35
C PHE A 230 -5.17 8.57 -2.23
N LEU A 231 -6.23 9.22 -2.70
CA LEU A 231 -6.14 10.48 -3.42
C LEU A 231 -5.78 11.61 -2.45
N GLY A 232 -4.60 12.17 -2.59
CA GLY A 232 -4.10 13.25 -1.73
C GLY A 232 -2.73 12.98 -1.15
N GLY A 233 -2.29 13.83 -0.23
CA GLY A 233 -0.99 13.73 0.45
C GLY A 233 -0.96 12.70 1.57
N GLU A 234 0.15 12.69 2.31
CA GLU A 234 0.56 11.66 3.30
C GLU A 234 -0.44 11.28 4.40
N THR A 235 -1.52 12.00 4.55
CA THR A 235 -2.56 11.74 5.58
C THR A 235 -3.94 11.60 4.97
N SER A 236 -4.03 11.44 3.65
CA SER A 236 -5.31 11.23 2.97
C SER A 236 -5.88 9.85 3.31
N ASP A 237 -7.17 9.79 3.49
CA ASP A 237 -7.95 8.59 3.75
C ASP A 237 -8.98 8.29 2.66
N LEU A 238 -8.99 9.08 1.55
CA LEU A 238 -9.89 8.88 0.40
C LEU A 238 -9.32 7.81 -0.52
N LEU A 239 -9.77 6.58 -0.36
CA LEU A 239 -9.36 5.43 -1.14
C LEU A 239 -9.96 5.49 -2.55
N VAL A 240 -9.14 5.44 -3.61
CA VAL A 240 -9.61 5.51 -5.00
C VAL A 240 -9.26 4.30 -5.85
N SER A 241 -8.25 3.53 -5.44
CA SER A 241 -7.86 2.30 -6.12
C SER A 241 -7.05 1.38 -5.21
N ILE A 242 -6.87 0.13 -5.64
CA ILE A 242 -6.05 -0.87 -4.94
C ILE A 242 -4.95 -1.38 -5.87
N THR A 243 -3.80 -1.72 -5.32
CA THR A 243 -2.66 -2.30 -6.04
C THR A 243 -3.02 -3.64 -6.68
N VAL A 244 -2.74 -3.82 -7.96
CA VAL A 244 -2.93 -5.09 -8.66
C VAL A 244 -1.63 -5.60 -9.27
N SER A 245 -0.91 -4.76 -10.01
CA SER A 245 0.31 -5.18 -10.69
C SER A 245 1.24 -3.99 -10.95
N GLY A 246 2.43 -4.29 -11.47
CA GLY A 246 3.40 -3.29 -11.83
C GLY A 246 4.53 -3.91 -12.67
N ASP A 247 5.58 -3.14 -12.89
CA ASP A 247 6.76 -3.71 -13.52
C ASP A 247 7.52 -4.62 -12.53
N ALA A 248 8.07 -5.73 -13.03
CA ALA A 248 8.74 -6.75 -12.20
C ALA A 248 9.93 -6.23 -11.37
N GLN A 249 10.35 -4.99 -11.57
CA GLN A 249 11.40 -4.34 -10.81
C GLN A 249 10.88 -3.30 -9.81
N CYS A 250 9.57 -3.05 -9.79
CA CYS A 250 8.88 -2.09 -8.94
C CYS A 250 9.51 -0.69 -9.03
N ARG A 251 9.67 -0.16 -10.25
CA ARG A 251 10.41 1.09 -10.52
C ARG A 251 9.86 1.97 -11.62
N ALA A 252 8.84 1.54 -12.33
CA ALA A 252 8.33 2.30 -13.47
C ALA A 252 6.87 2.68 -13.28
N ALA A 253 5.99 1.71 -13.16
CA ALA A 253 4.56 1.92 -13.11
C ALA A 253 3.90 0.99 -12.08
N ASP A 254 2.93 1.53 -11.39
CA ASP A 254 2.02 0.85 -10.48
C ASP A 254 0.64 0.84 -11.14
N LYS A 255 0.12 -0.34 -11.44
CA LYS A 255 -1.17 -0.51 -12.08
C LYS A 255 -2.20 -0.92 -11.04
N THR A 256 -3.16 -0.04 -10.81
CA THR A 256 -4.13 -0.18 -9.73
C THR A 256 -5.54 -0.31 -10.27
N TYR A 257 -6.38 -1.12 -9.61
CA TYR A 257 -7.78 -1.30 -9.96
C TYR A 257 -8.62 -0.19 -9.32
N ARG A 258 -9.39 0.54 -10.13
CA ARG A 258 -10.25 1.63 -9.69
C ARG A 258 -11.44 1.10 -8.90
N ILE A 259 -11.78 1.76 -7.79
CA ILE A 259 -12.95 1.42 -6.99
C ILE A 259 -14.10 2.43 -7.12
N ASP A 260 -13.91 3.49 -7.93
CA ASP A 260 -14.93 4.49 -8.24
C ASP A 260 -15.78 4.15 -9.48
N THR A 261 -15.52 3.03 -10.15
CA THR A 261 -16.28 2.59 -11.32
C THR A 261 -17.62 1.96 -10.94
N ALA A 262 -18.61 2.02 -11.82
CA ALA A 262 -19.92 1.37 -11.59
C ALA A 262 -19.76 -0.13 -11.27
N SER A 263 -18.87 -0.84 -12.01
CA SER A 263 -18.59 -2.27 -11.80
C SER A 263 -18.05 -2.56 -10.40
N ALA A 264 -17.00 -1.84 -9.97
CA ALA A 264 -16.44 -2.01 -8.64
C ALA A 264 -17.44 -1.67 -7.53
N ARG A 265 -18.23 -0.61 -7.73
CA ARG A 265 -19.25 -0.18 -6.77
C ARG A 265 -20.44 -1.14 -6.66
N GLU A 266 -20.81 -1.85 -7.74
CA GLU A 266 -21.83 -2.91 -7.69
C GLU A 266 -21.43 -3.99 -6.69
N PHE A 267 -20.21 -4.50 -6.75
CA PHE A 267 -19.69 -5.48 -5.79
C PHE A 267 -19.56 -4.91 -4.37
N LEU A 268 -18.92 -3.74 -4.21
CA LEU A 268 -18.72 -3.15 -2.89
C LEU A 268 -20.05 -2.79 -2.20
N GLY A 269 -21.05 -2.40 -2.97
CA GLY A 269 -22.38 -2.05 -2.47
C GLY A 269 -23.16 -3.20 -1.82
N GLU A 270 -22.71 -4.45 -2.03
CA GLU A 270 -23.25 -5.61 -1.32
C GLU A 270 -22.82 -5.65 0.16
N PHE A 271 -21.71 -4.98 0.50
CA PHE A 271 -21.07 -5.06 1.83
C PHE A 271 -21.09 -3.74 2.59
N VAL A 272 -21.07 -2.61 1.88
CA VAL A 272 -20.93 -1.27 2.49
C VAL A 272 -21.91 -0.27 1.90
N ASN A 273 -22.23 0.78 2.68
CA ASN A 273 -22.96 1.93 2.15
C ASN A 273 -21.98 2.83 1.38
N LEU A 274 -22.23 2.98 0.09
CA LEU A 274 -21.41 3.82 -0.80
C LEU A 274 -21.89 5.28 -0.79
N PRO A 275 -20.96 6.27 -0.87
CA PRO A 275 -21.33 7.69 -0.99
C PRO A 275 -21.94 8.05 -2.34
#